data_fabdc5bfdca3cd18a3a54f30b76dd881
#
_entry.id   fabdc5bfdca3cd18a3a54f30b76dd881
#
_cell.length_a   1.000
_cell.length_b   1.000
_cell.length_c   1.000
_cell.angle_alpha   90.00
_cell.angle_beta   90.00
_cell.angle_gamma   90.00
#
_symmetry.space_group_name_H-M   'P 1'
#
loop_
_entity.id
_entity.type
_entity.pdbx_description
1 polymer ?
#
loop_
_entity_poly.entity_id
_entity_poly.type
_entity_poly.pdbx_seq_one_letter_code
_entity_poly.pdbx_strand_id
1 'polypeptide(L)'
;HIYAFQNNQFKEEVKYVSIFGTDGENTRMIQGTLTETYDSNNAVKFVVIVNGENKKVITANKPSNYTTPEALYNQLVFEFNSNDDWSTNIPMAGMCEIRPLAEGENVAKLALTRAVAKVNVTVNEGKGLDNFRITEIRLCNYNTSGYCASNDLSKPYIPTDVQQSTTPISSGAIT
;
A
#
# COMPACT_ATOMS: atom_id res chain seq x y z
N HIS A 1 -9.79 -3.95 1.09
CA HIS A 1 -9.91 -4.80 2.29
C HIS A 1 -9.67 -3.97 3.54
N ILE A 2 -10.43 -4.23 4.58
CA ILE A 2 -10.27 -3.63 5.91
C ILE A 2 -10.29 -4.77 6.92
N TYR A 3 -9.22 -4.91 7.67
CA TYR A 3 -9.08 -5.94 8.71
C TYR A 3 -9.13 -5.29 10.08
N ALA A 4 -9.97 -5.84 10.97
CA ALA A 4 -10.16 -5.34 12.32
C ALA A 4 -9.47 -6.24 13.35
N PHE A 5 -8.74 -5.63 14.26
CA PHE A 5 -8.02 -6.30 15.35
C PHE A 5 -8.36 -5.64 16.68
N GLN A 6 -8.55 -6.43 17.71
CA GLN A 6 -8.68 -5.95 19.09
C GLN A 6 -7.80 -6.77 20.00
N ASN A 7 -7.10 -6.13 20.93
CA ASN A 7 -6.11 -6.78 21.81
C ASN A 7 -5.05 -7.57 21.03
N ASN A 8 -4.63 -7.02 19.90
CA ASN A 8 -3.67 -7.64 18.98
C ASN A 8 -4.16 -8.97 18.36
N GLN A 9 -5.45 -9.26 18.40
CA GLN A 9 -6.07 -10.45 17.82
C GLN A 9 -6.98 -10.07 16.67
N PHE A 10 -6.93 -10.85 15.59
CA PHE A 10 -7.84 -10.70 14.47
C PHE A 10 -9.29 -10.93 14.90
N LYS A 11 -10.17 -10.03 14.53
CA LYS A 11 -11.60 -10.13 14.78
C LYS A 11 -12.35 -10.49 13.49
N GLU A 12 -12.23 -9.65 12.48
CA GLU A 12 -12.94 -9.85 11.22
C GLU A 12 -12.31 -9.07 10.07
N GLU A 13 -12.65 -9.46 8.86
CA GLU A 13 -12.58 -8.60 7.68
C GLU A 13 -13.91 -7.86 7.57
N VAL A 14 -13.84 -6.53 7.57
CA VAL A 14 -15.01 -5.64 7.54
C VAL A 14 -15.86 -5.91 6.30
N LYS A 15 -17.17 -6.00 6.49
CA LYS A 15 -18.13 -6.35 5.42
C LYS A 15 -18.71 -5.10 4.76
N TYR A 16 -19.29 -5.30 3.59
CA TYR A 16 -20.02 -4.28 2.83
C TYR A 16 -19.22 -2.99 2.64
N VAL A 17 -17.92 -3.15 2.29
CA VAL A 17 -17.02 -2.02 2.10
C VAL A 17 -17.41 -1.27 0.82
N SER A 18 -17.62 0.04 0.97
CA SER A 18 -17.90 0.97 -0.12
C SER A 18 -16.95 2.17 -0.04
N ILE A 19 -16.56 2.70 -1.21
CA ILE A 19 -15.68 3.85 -1.32
C ILE A 19 -16.46 4.98 -1.99
N PHE A 20 -16.46 6.15 -1.36
CA PHE A 20 -17.15 7.35 -1.83
C PHE A 20 -16.13 8.46 -2.12
N GLY A 21 -16.50 9.36 -3.03
CA GLY A 21 -15.70 10.52 -3.43
C GLY A 21 -15.46 10.55 -4.94
N THR A 22 -14.86 11.63 -5.42
CA THR A 22 -14.65 11.88 -6.84
C THR A 22 -13.28 11.38 -7.28
N ASP A 23 -13.18 10.86 -8.50
CA ASP A 23 -11.89 10.42 -9.05
C ASP A 23 -10.91 11.60 -9.17
N GLY A 24 -9.67 11.34 -8.79
CA GLY A 24 -8.61 12.36 -8.73
C GLY A 24 -8.47 13.08 -7.39
N GLU A 25 -9.43 12.95 -6.47
CA GLU A 25 -9.29 13.51 -5.12
C GLU A 25 -8.29 12.72 -4.27
N ASN A 26 -7.55 13.46 -3.45
CA ASN A 26 -6.58 12.86 -2.51
C ASN A 26 -7.23 12.30 -1.24
N THR A 27 -8.51 12.60 -1.03
CA THR A 27 -9.29 12.15 0.14
C THR A 27 -10.51 11.39 -0.31
N ARG A 28 -10.75 10.25 0.30
CA ARG A 28 -11.90 9.40 0.05
C ARG A 28 -12.55 9.01 1.37
N MET A 29 -13.86 8.82 1.36
CA MET A 29 -14.56 8.16 2.45
C MET A 29 -14.64 6.68 2.14
N ILE A 30 -14.29 5.85 3.12
CA ILE A 30 -14.47 4.40 3.08
C ILE A 30 -15.44 4.04 4.20
N GLN A 31 -16.50 3.34 3.86
CA GLN A 31 -17.50 2.87 4.82
C GLN A 31 -17.57 1.35 4.78
N GLY A 32 -17.77 0.72 5.93
CA GLY A 32 -17.98 -0.71 6.04
C GLY A 32 -18.76 -1.05 7.30
N THR A 33 -19.17 -2.30 7.42
CA THR A 33 -19.98 -2.79 8.55
C THR A 33 -19.18 -3.81 9.35
N LEU A 34 -19.13 -3.62 10.66
CA LEU A 34 -18.62 -4.58 11.63
C LEU A 34 -19.75 -5.54 12.02
N THR A 35 -19.43 -6.81 12.09
CA THR A 35 -20.38 -7.88 12.41
C THR A 35 -20.04 -8.64 13.69
N GLU A 36 -18.79 -8.50 14.16
CA GLU A 36 -18.33 -9.12 15.39
C GLU A 36 -18.55 -8.22 16.62
N THR A 37 -18.52 -8.81 17.81
CA THR A 37 -18.62 -8.10 19.07
C THR A 37 -17.25 -7.58 19.50
N TYR A 38 -17.22 -6.31 19.92
CA TYR A 38 -16.03 -5.63 20.40
C TYR A 38 -16.18 -5.20 21.85
N ASP A 39 -15.07 -5.29 22.59
CA ASP A 39 -15.01 -4.76 23.95
C ASP A 39 -14.84 -3.23 23.89
N SER A 40 -15.80 -2.50 24.43
CA SER A 40 -15.80 -1.02 24.42
C SER A 40 -14.65 -0.38 25.22
N ASN A 41 -13.98 -1.13 26.08
CA ASN A 41 -12.85 -0.64 26.87
C ASN A 41 -11.52 -0.69 26.12
N ASN A 42 -11.48 -1.44 25.04
CA ASN A 42 -10.26 -1.68 24.29
C ASN A 42 -10.32 -1.05 22.90
N ALA A 43 -9.22 -0.45 22.48
CA ALA A 43 -9.11 0.09 21.14
C ALA A 43 -9.20 -1.00 20.08
N VAL A 44 -9.78 -0.64 18.94
CA VAL A 44 -9.81 -1.46 17.72
C VAL A 44 -8.88 -0.85 16.71
N LYS A 45 -7.94 -1.63 16.23
CA LYS A 45 -7.00 -1.28 15.17
C LYS A 45 -7.55 -1.77 13.84
N PHE A 46 -7.61 -0.89 12.87
CA PHE A 46 -7.99 -1.21 11.50
C PHE A 46 -6.78 -1.13 10.58
N VAL A 47 -6.57 -2.16 9.79
CA VAL A 47 -5.60 -2.19 8.69
C VAL A 47 -6.37 -2.14 7.38
N VAL A 48 -6.12 -1.09 6.61
CA VAL A 48 -6.79 -0.85 5.33
C VAL A 48 -5.82 -1.08 4.20
N ILE A 49 -6.24 -1.85 3.19
CA ILE A 49 -5.46 -2.15 2.01
C ILE A 49 -6.32 -1.86 0.79
N VAL A 50 -5.78 -1.05 -0.10
CA VAL A 50 -6.43 -0.64 -1.35
C VAL A 50 -5.59 -1.11 -2.52
N ASN A 51 -6.25 -1.59 -3.57
CA ASN A 51 -5.65 -2.10 -4.80
C ASN A 51 -4.71 -3.32 -4.61
N GLY A 52 -4.83 -4.04 -3.49
CA GLY A 52 -3.96 -5.18 -3.18
C GLY A 52 -4.12 -6.34 -4.17
N GLU A 53 -5.30 -6.60 -4.68
CA GLU A 53 -5.59 -7.71 -5.60
C GLU A 53 -4.94 -7.50 -6.98
N ASN A 54 -4.89 -6.26 -7.45
CA ASN A 54 -4.42 -5.94 -8.80
C ASN A 54 -2.92 -6.22 -9.01
N LYS A 55 -2.14 -6.26 -7.93
CA LYS A 55 -0.69 -6.50 -7.96
C LYS A 55 -0.31 -7.81 -7.26
N LYS A 56 -1.26 -8.74 -7.13
CA LYS A 56 -1.06 -10.05 -6.50
C LYS A 56 -0.58 -10.00 -5.05
N VAL A 57 -0.77 -8.87 -4.39
CA VAL A 57 -0.43 -8.70 -2.98
C VAL A 57 -1.39 -9.50 -2.11
N ILE A 58 -2.67 -9.42 -2.45
CA ILE A 58 -3.72 -10.25 -1.86
C ILE A 58 -4.13 -11.23 -2.95
N THR A 59 -3.62 -12.44 -2.88
CA THR A 59 -4.01 -13.51 -3.78
C THR A 59 -5.40 -14.04 -3.39
N ALA A 60 -6.06 -14.75 -4.30
CA ALA A 60 -7.33 -15.43 -4.05
C ALA A 60 -7.26 -16.39 -2.84
N ASN A 61 -6.08 -16.85 -2.51
CA ASN A 61 -5.79 -17.49 -1.24
C ASN A 61 -5.54 -16.40 -0.21
N LYS A 62 -6.60 -15.91 0.42
CA LYS A 62 -6.51 -14.97 1.55
C LYS A 62 -5.44 -15.45 2.52
N PRO A 63 -4.65 -14.51 3.11
CA PRO A 63 -3.69 -14.85 4.14
C PRO A 63 -4.39 -15.73 5.18
N SER A 64 -4.00 -17.00 5.29
CA SER A 64 -4.76 -17.98 6.04
C SER A 64 -4.56 -17.89 7.55
N ASN A 65 -3.61 -17.07 8.04
CA ASN A 65 -3.24 -17.01 9.47
C ASN A 65 -2.78 -15.63 9.92
N TYR A 66 -3.60 -14.60 9.74
CA TYR A 66 -3.31 -13.30 10.34
C TYR A 66 -3.95 -13.20 11.73
N THR A 67 -3.36 -13.86 12.71
CA THR A 67 -3.81 -13.78 14.09
C THR A 67 -3.54 -12.41 14.72
N THR A 68 -2.49 -11.72 14.23
CA THR A 68 -2.09 -10.38 14.69
C THR A 68 -1.89 -9.43 13.50
N PRO A 69 -1.90 -8.09 13.72
CA PRO A 69 -1.57 -7.13 12.68
C PRO A 69 -0.19 -7.38 12.04
N GLU A 70 0.80 -7.75 12.82
CA GLU A 70 2.16 -8.04 12.35
C GLU A 70 2.18 -9.26 11.43
N ALA A 71 1.44 -10.31 11.78
CA ALA A 71 1.30 -11.50 10.95
C ALA A 71 0.64 -11.18 9.61
N LEU A 72 -0.34 -10.26 9.59
CA LEU A 72 -0.94 -9.75 8.37
C LEU A 72 0.08 -8.98 7.52
N TYR A 73 0.82 -8.03 8.10
CA TYR A 73 1.80 -7.23 7.34
C TYR A 73 2.86 -8.08 6.67
N ASN A 74 3.35 -9.11 7.36
CA ASN A 74 4.37 -10.02 6.85
C ASN A 74 3.88 -10.86 5.65
N GLN A 75 2.58 -10.97 5.45
CA GLN A 75 1.98 -11.70 4.33
C GLN A 75 1.65 -10.78 3.14
N LEU A 76 1.63 -9.46 3.34
CA LEU A 76 1.27 -8.49 2.31
C LEU A 76 2.51 -8.04 1.53
N VAL A 77 3.12 -8.99 0.86
CA VAL A 77 4.29 -8.76 -0.01
C VAL A 77 3.83 -8.67 -1.46
N PHE A 78 4.38 -7.70 -2.19
CA PHE A 78 4.23 -7.62 -3.64
C PHE A 78 5.56 -7.91 -4.33
N GLU A 79 5.50 -8.48 -5.52
CA GLU A 79 6.63 -8.63 -6.41
C GLU A 79 6.61 -7.54 -7.47
N PHE A 80 7.76 -6.94 -7.71
CA PHE A 80 7.92 -5.95 -8.76
C PHE A 80 8.21 -6.64 -10.08
N ASN A 81 7.36 -6.39 -11.06
CA ASN A 81 7.59 -6.77 -12.44
C ASN A 81 7.56 -5.52 -13.31
N SER A 82 8.64 -5.27 -14.04
CA SER A 82 8.76 -4.09 -14.92
C SER A 82 7.73 -4.07 -16.06
N ASN A 83 7.14 -5.20 -16.39
CA ASN A 83 6.10 -5.30 -17.43
C ASN A 83 4.70 -4.98 -16.89
N ASP A 84 4.54 -4.86 -15.59
CA ASP A 84 3.26 -4.48 -14.98
C ASP A 84 3.01 -2.97 -15.18
N ASP A 85 1.74 -2.63 -15.38
CA ASP A 85 1.33 -1.22 -15.37
C ASP A 85 1.29 -0.69 -13.94
N TRP A 86 2.30 0.08 -13.58
CA TRP A 86 2.41 0.78 -12.30
C TRP A 86 1.86 2.21 -12.34
N SER A 87 1.24 2.63 -13.44
CA SER A 87 0.61 3.96 -13.57
C SER A 87 -0.74 4.03 -12.85
N THR A 88 -1.42 2.89 -12.71
CA THR A 88 -2.74 2.76 -12.10
C THR A 88 -2.75 1.67 -11.03
N ASN A 89 -3.77 1.69 -10.16
CA ASN A 89 -4.03 0.66 -9.17
C ASN A 89 -2.82 0.28 -8.30
N ILE A 90 -2.04 1.28 -7.90
CA ILE A 90 -0.89 1.07 -7.01
C ILE A 90 -1.41 0.60 -5.65
N PRO A 91 -0.89 -0.51 -5.10
CA PRO A 91 -1.22 -0.93 -3.75
C PRO A 91 -0.93 0.15 -2.73
N MET A 92 -1.86 0.36 -1.82
CA MET A 92 -1.73 1.31 -0.72
C MET A 92 -2.21 0.65 0.56
N ALA A 93 -1.56 0.97 1.65
CA ALA A 93 -2.00 0.51 2.97
C ALA A 93 -1.88 1.62 4.01
N GLY A 94 -2.66 1.46 5.07
CA GLY A 94 -2.61 2.32 6.23
C GLY A 94 -3.30 1.68 7.41
N MET A 95 -3.13 2.27 8.57
CA MET A 95 -3.79 1.82 9.79
C MET A 95 -4.32 2.99 10.59
N CYS A 96 -5.41 2.75 11.29
CA CYS A 96 -5.94 3.67 12.30
C CYS A 96 -6.43 2.88 13.52
N GLU A 97 -6.66 3.60 14.59
CA GLU A 97 -7.15 3.04 15.84
C GLU A 97 -8.32 3.90 16.34
N ILE A 98 -9.39 3.25 16.77
CA ILE A 98 -10.58 3.90 17.31
C ILE A 98 -10.78 3.47 18.75
N ARG A 99 -11.10 4.42 19.64
CA ARG A 99 -11.48 4.19 21.04
C ARG A 99 -12.61 5.11 21.45
N PRO A 100 -13.55 4.60 22.19
CA PRO A 100 -14.14 3.25 22.10
C PRO A 100 -15.03 3.17 20.86
N LEU A 101 -15.30 1.95 20.39
CA LEU A 101 -16.38 1.76 19.43
C LEU A 101 -17.71 1.95 20.18
N ALA A 102 -18.43 2.98 19.83
CA ALA A 102 -19.83 3.14 20.28
C ALA A 102 -20.76 2.38 19.32
N GLU A 103 -21.97 2.10 19.77
CA GLU A 103 -23.03 1.69 18.83
C GLU A 103 -23.27 2.79 17.80
N GLY A 104 -23.52 2.39 16.56
CA GLY A 104 -23.77 3.30 15.46
C GLY A 104 -22.52 3.64 14.65
N GLU A 105 -22.43 4.88 14.19
CA GLU A 105 -21.35 5.31 13.31
C GLU A 105 -20.09 5.68 14.09
N ASN A 106 -18.97 5.10 13.69
CA ASN A 106 -17.63 5.44 14.19
C ASN A 106 -16.77 5.95 13.05
N VAL A 107 -16.13 7.10 13.22
CA VAL A 107 -15.35 7.77 12.18
C VAL A 107 -13.88 7.84 12.60
N ALA A 108 -12.98 7.43 11.71
CA ALA A 108 -11.54 7.62 11.87
C ALA A 108 -10.93 8.26 10.63
N LYS A 109 -9.84 8.99 10.84
CA LYS A 109 -8.97 9.47 9.75
C LYS A 109 -7.79 8.54 9.60
N LEU A 110 -7.46 8.26 8.36
CA LEU A 110 -6.43 7.32 7.98
C LEU A 110 -5.61 7.88 6.84
N ALA A 111 -4.29 7.79 6.93
CA ALA A 111 -3.40 8.05 5.81
C ALA A 111 -3.04 6.72 5.12
N LEU A 112 -3.19 6.68 3.79
CA LEU A 112 -2.75 5.55 2.98
C LEU A 112 -1.40 5.86 2.35
N THR A 113 -0.45 4.96 2.52
CA THR A 113 0.88 5.05 1.91
C THR A 113 0.96 4.11 0.72
N ARG A 114 1.47 4.62 -0.40
CA ARG A 114 1.70 3.79 -1.60
C ARG A 114 2.86 2.84 -1.39
N ALA A 115 2.72 1.62 -1.89
CA ALA A 115 3.75 0.59 -1.81
C ALA A 115 4.99 0.90 -2.66
N VAL A 116 4.84 1.74 -3.69
CA VAL A 116 5.93 2.15 -4.59
C VAL A 116 5.95 3.66 -4.77
N ALA A 117 7.13 4.19 -5.08
CA ALA A 117 7.32 5.59 -5.45
C ALA A 117 7.43 5.74 -6.97
N LYS A 118 6.95 6.86 -7.48
CA LYS A 118 7.15 7.27 -8.87
C LYS A 118 8.28 8.28 -8.94
N VAL A 119 9.26 8.03 -9.80
CA VAL A 119 10.33 8.98 -10.12
C VAL A 119 10.07 9.58 -11.50
N ASN A 120 9.97 10.90 -11.56
CA ASN A 120 9.89 11.64 -12.80
C ASN A 120 11.24 12.34 -13.02
N VAL A 121 11.80 12.16 -14.21
CA VAL A 121 13.00 12.89 -14.63
C VAL A 121 12.59 13.88 -15.70
N THR A 122 12.85 15.15 -15.43
CA THR A 122 12.55 16.24 -16.36
C THR A 122 13.83 17.00 -16.67
N VAL A 123 14.09 17.24 -17.93
CA VAL A 123 15.17 18.12 -18.38
C VAL A 123 14.56 19.46 -18.74
N ASN A 124 14.96 20.51 -18.04
CA ASN A 124 14.59 21.87 -18.42
C ASN A 124 15.64 22.40 -19.39
N GLU A 125 15.18 22.86 -20.55
CA GLU A 125 16.03 23.57 -21.51
C GLU A 125 16.56 24.86 -20.85
N GLY A 126 17.87 24.92 -20.65
CA GLY A 126 18.57 26.07 -20.08
C GLY A 126 19.62 26.59 -21.07
N LYS A 127 20.01 27.87 -20.91
CA LYS A 127 21.09 28.44 -21.72
C LYS A 127 22.36 27.61 -21.53
N GLY A 128 22.95 27.16 -22.65
CA GLY A 128 24.17 26.34 -22.66
C GLY A 128 23.94 24.82 -22.69
N LEU A 129 22.70 24.38 -22.80
CA LEU A 129 22.33 22.94 -22.92
C LEU A 129 21.95 22.57 -24.37
N ASP A 130 22.16 23.43 -25.34
CA ASP A 130 21.76 23.22 -26.73
C ASP A 130 22.33 21.93 -27.35
N ASN A 131 23.42 21.40 -26.78
CA ASN A 131 24.05 20.15 -27.21
C ASN A 131 23.89 19.03 -26.20
N PHE A 132 23.08 19.20 -25.13
CA PHE A 132 22.84 18.17 -24.13
C PHE A 132 21.58 17.40 -24.45
N ARG A 133 21.70 16.09 -24.51
CA ARG A 133 20.58 15.18 -24.72
C ARG A 133 20.67 13.98 -23.77
N ILE A 134 19.59 13.70 -23.06
CA ILE A 134 19.44 12.43 -22.33
C ILE A 134 19.02 11.38 -23.36
N THR A 135 19.85 10.36 -23.54
CA THR A 135 19.57 9.25 -24.48
C THR A 135 18.91 8.08 -23.80
N GLU A 136 19.11 7.92 -22.49
CA GLU A 136 18.57 6.81 -21.72
C GLU A 136 18.57 7.12 -20.21
N ILE A 137 17.59 6.59 -19.50
CA ILE A 137 17.53 6.57 -18.03
C ILE A 137 17.49 5.12 -17.60
N ARG A 138 18.31 4.74 -16.64
CA ARG A 138 18.36 3.39 -16.08
C ARG A 138 18.13 3.39 -14.57
N LEU A 139 17.26 2.51 -14.10
CA LEU A 139 17.10 2.18 -12.70
C LEU A 139 17.93 0.92 -12.39
N CYS A 140 18.92 1.07 -11.52
CA CYS A 140 19.83 -0.01 -11.14
C CYS A 140 19.61 -0.39 -9.66
N ASN A 141 19.93 -1.63 -9.30
CA ASN A 141 19.92 -2.12 -7.92
C ASN A 141 18.58 -1.87 -7.19
N TYR A 142 17.46 -2.08 -7.89
CA TYR A 142 16.14 -1.95 -7.31
C TYR A 142 15.70 -3.24 -6.61
N ASN A 143 14.89 -3.11 -5.58
CA ASN A 143 14.30 -4.25 -4.90
C ASN A 143 13.26 -4.93 -5.79
N THR A 144 13.28 -6.26 -5.84
CA THR A 144 12.35 -7.06 -6.63
C THR A 144 11.05 -7.38 -5.90
N SER A 145 10.99 -7.10 -4.60
CA SER A 145 9.76 -7.20 -3.82
C SER A 145 9.71 -6.16 -2.70
N GLY A 146 8.55 -6.01 -2.09
CA GLY A 146 8.35 -5.09 -0.98
C GLY A 146 7.09 -5.42 -0.19
N TYR A 147 6.95 -4.87 1.00
CA TYR A 147 5.72 -4.94 1.78
C TYR A 147 4.75 -3.84 1.38
N CYS A 148 3.47 -4.14 1.36
CA CYS A 148 2.42 -3.15 1.13
C CYS A 148 2.06 -2.37 2.37
N ALA A 149 2.21 -2.97 3.54
CA ALA A 149 1.90 -2.37 4.82
C ALA A 149 3.10 -2.44 5.75
N SER A 150 3.28 -1.42 6.57
CA SER A 150 4.33 -1.34 7.58
C SER A 150 3.74 -0.88 8.91
N ASN A 151 4.25 -1.45 10.00
CA ASN A 151 3.95 -0.99 11.36
C ASN A 151 4.53 0.40 11.66
N ASP A 152 5.56 0.77 10.93
CA ASP A 152 6.29 2.02 11.09
C ASP A 152 6.39 2.71 9.74
N LEU A 153 5.48 3.66 9.49
CA LEU A 153 5.45 4.43 8.26
C LEU A 153 6.68 5.33 8.07
N SER A 154 7.50 5.50 9.10
CA SER A 154 8.75 6.28 9.04
C SER A 154 9.93 5.49 8.48
N LYS A 155 9.78 4.17 8.34
CA LYS A 155 10.84 3.30 7.84
C LYS A 155 10.39 2.56 6.59
N PRO A 156 11.24 2.50 5.55
CA PRO A 156 10.98 1.62 4.42
C PRO A 156 10.97 0.18 4.93
N TYR A 157 9.87 -0.52 4.71
CA TYR A 157 9.75 -1.91 5.11
C TYR A 157 10.19 -2.77 3.92
N ILE A 158 11.39 -3.32 4.04
CA ILE A 158 11.98 -4.20 3.03
C ILE A 158 12.01 -5.60 3.65
N PRO A 159 11.45 -6.62 2.99
CA PRO A 159 11.60 -8.01 3.43
C PRO A 159 13.07 -8.36 3.62
N THR A 160 13.41 -9.10 4.65
CA THR A 160 14.81 -9.43 5.00
C THR A 160 15.52 -10.30 3.95
N ASP A 161 14.75 -10.96 3.11
CA ASP A 161 15.17 -11.86 2.04
C ASP A 161 15.04 -11.27 0.63
N VAL A 162 14.75 -9.97 0.53
CA VAL A 162 14.62 -9.29 -0.76
C VAL A 162 15.92 -9.35 -1.55
N GLN A 163 15.81 -9.87 -2.75
CA GLN A 163 16.87 -9.82 -3.74
C GLN A 163 16.82 -8.46 -4.46
N GLN A 164 17.98 -7.86 -4.65
CA GLN A 164 18.11 -6.73 -5.56
C GLN A 164 18.37 -7.22 -6.97
N SER A 165 17.67 -6.66 -7.95
CA SER A 165 17.96 -6.93 -9.34
C SER A 165 19.25 -6.24 -9.75
N THR A 166 20.15 -7.01 -10.33
CA THR A 166 21.38 -6.50 -10.99
C THR A 166 21.13 -6.10 -12.44
N THR A 167 20.00 -6.52 -13.01
CA THR A 167 19.60 -6.14 -14.38
C THR A 167 18.91 -4.79 -14.37
N PRO A 168 19.47 -3.75 -14.99
CA PRO A 168 18.83 -2.44 -15.02
C PRO A 168 17.50 -2.47 -15.80
N ILE A 169 16.54 -1.66 -15.34
CA ILE A 169 15.36 -1.31 -16.12
C ILE A 169 15.71 -0.05 -16.92
N SER A 170 15.59 -0.13 -18.24
CA SER A 170 15.82 0.99 -19.13
C SER A 170 14.52 1.68 -19.53
N SER A 171 14.54 3.01 -19.64
CA SER A 171 13.44 3.77 -20.24
C SER A 171 13.23 3.47 -21.73
N GLY A 172 14.17 2.73 -22.34
CA GLY A 172 14.30 2.72 -23.80
C GLY A 172 14.98 4.00 -24.33
N ALA A 173 15.20 4.04 -25.63
CA ALA A 173 15.79 5.22 -26.26
C ALA A 173 14.83 6.42 -26.17
N ILE A 174 15.32 7.52 -25.64
CA ILE A 174 14.61 8.80 -25.62
C ILE A 174 14.97 9.53 -26.94
N THR A 175 13.96 9.70 -27.80
CA THR A 175 14.10 10.37 -29.11
C THR A 175 13.79 11.85 -29.02
#